data_71c1645de0daae5570202b4c5a58fe81
#
_entry.id   71c1645de0daae5570202b4c5a58fe81
#
_cell.length_a   1.000
_cell.length_b   1.000
_cell.length_c   1.000
_cell.angle_alpha   90.00
_cell.angle_beta   90.00
_cell.angle_gamma   90.00
#
_symmetry.space_group_name_H-M   'P 1'
#
loop_
_entity.id
_entity.type
_entity.pdbx_description
1 polymer ?
#
loop_
_entity_poly.entity_id
_entity_poly.type
_entity_poly.pdbx_seq_one_letter_code
_entity_poly.pdbx_strand_id
1 'polypeptide(L)'
;MKTVDDGSGNVTKKDDADAGGRKAMWSQLKDLVGADIMSKFSIPIFLMEPISVLQKTAENMQYCELLDRACEEEEEFMRLAYVAALAVSVYSSNERTKKPFNPILGETWEMALPEVDGIYVAEQVCHHPPIGASHCETPRWTFDLTSAVRTKFMGNWVDVWPKGRTRIHLKECGDVYNLLPPASRVNNLVVGRLWIDTFGEMRVNNLKTGASAVLTFKECNMFGAGRWEVLGDVLGADGECKLKLKGKWNESMTATQPDGSSGRILWAKNPDPKEGALVEKYGFDNWTLRMNAAKDAPKGLLKSDSRLRPDRMALEKGDDTTAQKMKHVLEEKQRAERRKREANGGEWKPRWFKLAAEADLHELELDVGTAVWEWNGAYNEELAKRTEKGIDNVLETEFDPWEFEDTKDMVIP
;
A
#
# COMPACT_ATOMS: atom_id res chain seq x y z
N MET A 1 11.37 -22.17 -24.02
CA MET A 1 11.09 -21.26 -22.93
C MET A 1 10.85 -22.13 -21.70
N LYS A 2 11.87 -22.32 -20.84
CA LYS A 2 11.76 -23.17 -19.64
C LYS A 2 11.17 -22.34 -18.51
N THR A 3 10.06 -22.80 -17.94
CA THR A 3 9.46 -22.27 -16.73
C THR A 3 10.42 -22.48 -15.56
N VAL A 4 10.70 -21.43 -14.82
CA VAL A 4 11.43 -21.53 -13.55
C VAL A 4 10.49 -22.21 -12.56
N ASP A 5 10.85 -23.42 -12.12
CA ASP A 5 10.16 -24.16 -11.08
C ASP A 5 10.56 -23.55 -9.73
N ASP A 6 9.59 -23.06 -8.96
CA ASP A 6 9.81 -22.41 -7.67
C ASP A 6 9.84 -23.39 -6.48
N GLY A 7 9.86 -24.68 -6.76
CA GLY A 7 9.98 -25.73 -5.74
C GLY A 7 8.72 -26.01 -4.92
N SER A 8 7.57 -25.37 -5.19
CA SER A 8 6.29 -25.73 -4.55
C SER A 8 5.43 -26.58 -5.50
N GLY A 9 5.63 -27.87 -5.47
CA GLY A 9 4.95 -28.85 -6.33
C GLY A 9 3.47 -29.09 -6.01
N ASN A 10 2.61 -28.08 -6.08
CA ASN A 10 1.16 -28.28 -6.09
C ASN A 10 0.51 -27.37 -7.13
N VAL A 11 0.48 -27.81 -8.37
CA VAL A 11 -0.37 -27.23 -9.42
C VAL A 11 -1.81 -27.65 -9.12
N THR A 12 -2.60 -26.73 -8.58
CA THR A 12 -4.02 -27.00 -8.28
C THR A 12 -4.89 -26.71 -9.51
N LYS A 13 -6.04 -27.39 -9.63
CA LYS A 13 -7.07 -27.18 -10.67
C LYS A 13 -7.57 -25.72 -10.81
N LYS A 14 -7.21 -24.85 -9.88
CA LYS A 14 -7.52 -23.41 -9.84
C LYS A 14 -6.72 -22.60 -10.85
N ASP A 15 -5.48 -23.01 -11.16
CA ASP A 15 -4.61 -22.32 -12.12
C ASP A 15 -5.15 -22.41 -13.57
N ASP A 16 -5.93 -23.47 -13.88
CA ASP A 16 -6.52 -23.66 -15.21
C ASP A 16 -7.72 -22.74 -15.49
N ALA A 17 -8.53 -22.43 -14.48
CA ALA A 17 -9.66 -21.50 -14.61
C ALA A 17 -9.17 -20.05 -14.81
N ASP A 18 -8.12 -19.65 -14.10
CA ASP A 18 -7.46 -18.35 -14.28
C ASP A 18 -6.78 -18.24 -15.66
N ALA A 19 -6.32 -19.33 -16.25
CA ALA A 19 -5.66 -19.34 -17.55
C ALA A 19 -6.61 -18.95 -18.70
N GLY A 20 -7.87 -19.40 -18.65
CA GLY A 20 -8.91 -19.01 -19.62
C GLY A 20 -9.23 -17.51 -19.56
N GLY A 21 -9.40 -16.99 -18.37
CA GLY A 21 -9.66 -15.56 -18.12
C GLY A 21 -8.50 -14.67 -18.58
N ARG A 22 -7.24 -15.10 -18.37
CA ARG A 22 -6.05 -14.35 -18.82
C ARG A 22 -5.89 -14.31 -20.32
N LYS A 23 -6.26 -15.36 -21.05
CA LYS A 23 -6.29 -15.35 -22.51
C LYS A 23 -7.33 -14.38 -23.07
N ALA A 24 -8.53 -14.33 -22.48
CA ALA A 24 -9.56 -13.37 -22.85
C ALA A 24 -9.09 -11.92 -22.57
N MET A 25 -8.43 -11.68 -21.45
CA MET A 25 -7.85 -10.40 -21.06
C MET A 25 -6.79 -9.93 -22.07
N TRP A 26 -5.96 -10.83 -22.59
CA TRP A 26 -4.93 -10.50 -23.58
C TRP A 26 -5.50 -9.81 -24.83
N SER A 27 -6.68 -10.25 -25.30
CA SER A 27 -7.31 -9.63 -26.48
C SER A 27 -7.60 -8.14 -26.30
N GLN A 28 -7.79 -7.69 -25.05
CA GLN A 28 -8.05 -6.29 -24.69
C GLN A 28 -6.76 -5.52 -24.37
N LEU A 29 -5.72 -6.23 -23.89
CA LEU A 29 -4.46 -5.61 -23.46
C LEU A 29 -3.41 -5.46 -24.56
N LYS A 30 -3.47 -6.27 -25.62
CA LYS A 30 -2.43 -6.30 -26.66
C LYS A 30 -2.12 -4.93 -27.29
N ASP A 31 -3.14 -4.08 -27.44
CA ASP A 31 -3.03 -2.75 -28.03
C ASP A 31 -2.56 -1.68 -26.99
N LEU A 32 -2.39 -2.07 -25.73
CA LEU A 32 -1.92 -1.22 -24.63
C LEU A 32 -0.45 -1.48 -24.27
N VAL A 33 0.28 -2.28 -25.05
CA VAL A 33 1.72 -2.52 -24.81
C VAL A 33 2.48 -1.20 -24.87
N GLY A 34 3.28 -0.92 -23.82
CA GLY A 34 4.01 0.33 -23.64
C GLY A 34 3.22 1.44 -22.94
N ALA A 35 1.92 1.26 -22.68
CA ALA A 35 1.07 2.25 -22.05
C ALA A 35 0.92 2.03 -20.53
N ASP A 36 0.47 3.07 -19.84
CA ASP A 36 -0.08 2.97 -18.49
C ASP A 36 -1.47 2.32 -18.56
N ILE A 37 -1.63 1.17 -17.92
CA ILE A 37 -2.89 0.41 -17.94
C ILE A 37 -3.82 0.72 -16.78
N MET A 38 -3.34 1.39 -15.72
CA MET A 38 -4.14 1.64 -14.52
C MET A 38 -5.36 2.50 -14.78
N SER A 39 -5.28 3.44 -15.73
CA SER A 39 -6.37 4.33 -16.11
C SER A 39 -7.21 3.83 -17.30
N LYS A 40 -6.71 2.83 -18.04
CA LYS A 40 -7.27 2.40 -19.34
C LYS A 40 -7.94 1.04 -19.33
N PHE A 41 -7.64 0.21 -18.32
CA PHE A 41 -8.10 -1.16 -18.25
C PHE A 41 -8.68 -1.51 -16.88
N SER A 42 -9.93 -2.01 -16.87
CA SER A 42 -10.56 -2.51 -15.66
C SER A 42 -10.10 -3.96 -15.41
N ILE A 43 -9.34 -4.15 -14.35
CA ILE A 43 -8.80 -5.47 -13.98
C ILE A 43 -9.96 -6.41 -13.58
N PRO A 44 -10.06 -7.62 -14.16
CA PRO A 44 -11.09 -8.59 -13.81
C PRO A 44 -11.00 -9.07 -12.35
N ILE A 45 -12.15 -9.42 -11.77
CA ILE A 45 -12.26 -9.76 -10.34
C ILE A 45 -11.39 -10.96 -9.94
N PHE A 46 -11.16 -11.93 -10.83
CA PHE A 46 -10.32 -13.11 -10.55
C PHE A 46 -8.85 -12.78 -10.29
N LEU A 47 -8.37 -11.57 -10.67
CA LEU A 47 -7.05 -11.05 -10.36
C LEU A 47 -7.03 -10.13 -9.14
N MET A 48 -8.16 -10.00 -8.43
CA MET A 48 -8.27 -9.07 -7.30
C MET A 48 -8.27 -9.79 -5.96
N GLU A 49 -7.84 -9.09 -4.92
CA GLU A 49 -7.95 -9.48 -3.51
C GLU A 49 -8.97 -8.59 -2.78
N PRO A 50 -9.64 -9.09 -1.71
CA PRO A 50 -10.74 -8.38 -1.06
C PRO A 50 -10.28 -7.30 -0.07
N ILE A 51 -9.38 -6.43 -0.51
CA ILE A 51 -8.98 -5.19 0.17
C ILE A 51 -8.90 -4.04 -0.84
N SER A 52 -9.01 -2.81 -0.38
CA SER A 52 -8.77 -1.62 -1.21
C SER A 52 -7.28 -1.22 -1.21
N VAL A 53 -6.87 -0.33 -2.14
CA VAL A 53 -5.51 0.25 -2.11
C VAL A 53 -5.27 1.03 -0.82
N LEU A 54 -6.30 1.67 -0.22
CA LEU A 54 -6.15 2.36 1.07
C LEU A 54 -5.75 1.39 2.18
N GLN A 55 -6.35 0.20 2.19
CA GLN A 55 -5.96 -0.88 3.10
C GLN A 55 -4.56 -1.41 2.77
N LYS A 56 -4.25 -1.60 1.49
CA LYS A 56 -2.92 -2.04 1.05
C LYS A 56 -1.81 -1.09 1.49
N THR A 57 -2.04 0.24 1.46
CA THR A 57 -1.05 1.20 1.94
C THR A 57 -0.85 1.16 3.45
N ALA A 58 -1.84 0.69 4.21
CA ALA A 58 -1.69 0.50 5.67
C ALA A 58 -0.76 -0.66 6.05
N GLU A 59 -0.37 -1.52 5.10
CA GLU A 59 0.66 -2.55 5.36
C GLU A 59 2.03 -1.95 5.71
N ASN A 60 2.26 -0.66 5.45
CA ASN A 60 3.40 0.08 6.00
C ASN A 60 3.42 0.10 7.54
N MET A 61 2.25 -0.10 8.18
CA MET A 61 2.12 -0.13 9.64
C MET A 61 2.24 -1.54 10.24
N GLN A 62 2.38 -2.58 9.43
CA GLN A 62 2.42 -3.97 9.92
C GLN A 62 3.53 -4.23 10.96
N TYR A 63 4.62 -3.49 10.86
CA TYR A 63 5.77 -3.57 11.77
C TYR A 63 6.12 -2.19 12.32
N CYS A 64 5.10 -1.36 12.61
CA CYS A 64 5.29 0.03 13.05
C CYS A 64 6.02 0.15 14.40
N GLU A 65 6.08 -0.91 15.20
CA GLU A 65 6.90 -0.99 16.40
C GLU A 65 8.41 -0.80 16.13
N LEU A 66 8.84 -0.93 14.86
CA LEU A 66 10.21 -0.60 14.47
C LEU A 66 10.50 0.90 14.60
N LEU A 67 9.49 1.76 14.49
CA LEU A 67 9.64 3.20 14.72
C LEU A 67 9.76 3.50 16.22
N ASP A 68 9.08 2.76 17.09
CA ASP A 68 9.29 2.88 18.54
C ASP A 68 10.70 2.46 18.94
N ARG A 69 11.21 1.37 18.35
CA ARG A 69 12.61 0.97 18.52
C ARG A 69 13.58 2.02 18.00
N ALA A 70 13.27 2.66 16.85
CA ALA A 70 14.06 3.77 16.36
C ALA A 70 14.08 4.93 17.36
N CYS A 71 12.96 5.27 17.98
CA CYS A 71 12.89 6.30 19.03
C CYS A 71 13.72 5.96 20.28
N GLU A 72 13.93 4.68 20.58
CA GLU A 72 14.73 4.20 21.72
C GLU A 72 16.25 4.23 21.48
N GLU A 73 16.67 4.31 20.22
CA GLU A 73 18.09 4.33 19.87
C GLU A 73 18.71 5.72 20.02
N GLU A 74 19.79 5.82 20.78
CA GLU A 74 20.56 7.06 20.92
C GLU A 74 21.40 7.35 19.68
N GLU A 75 21.87 6.29 19.00
CA GLU A 75 22.76 6.35 17.86
C GLU A 75 21.97 6.58 16.56
N GLU A 76 22.28 7.70 15.88
CA GLU A 76 21.57 8.17 14.69
C GLU A 76 21.50 7.13 13.56
N PHE A 77 22.61 6.42 13.28
CA PHE A 77 22.67 5.50 12.17
C PHE A 77 21.88 4.23 12.44
N MET A 78 21.75 3.83 13.72
CA MET A 78 20.90 2.72 14.11
C MET A 78 19.41 3.12 14.04
N ARG A 79 19.04 4.36 14.43
CA ARG A 79 17.69 4.90 14.19
C ARG A 79 17.32 4.80 12.72
N LEU A 80 18.21 5.31 11.84
CA LEU A 80 18.02 5.26 10.39
C LEU A 80 17.92 3.82 9.86
N ALA A 81 18.70 2.88 10.42
CA ALA A 81 18.65 1.46 10.08
C ALA A 81 17.28 0.84 10.40
N TYR A 82 16.66 1.18 11.56
CA TYR A 82 15.29 0.73 11.89
C TYR A 82 14.24 1.30 10.96
N VAL A 83 14.33 2.59 10.61
CA VAL A 83 13.44 3.22 9.63
C VAL A 83 13.57 2.55 8.25
N ALA A 84 14.80 2.22 7.84
CA ALA A 84 15.06 1.47 6.61
C ALA A 84 14.51 0.04 6.67
N ALA A 85 14.60 -0.64 7.81
CA ALA A 85 14.03 -1.96 8.01
C ALA A 85 12.49 -1.95 7.91
N LEU A 86 11.82 -0.93 8.48
CA LEU A 86 10.39 -0.71 8.28
C LEU A 86 10.07 -0.52 6.80
N ALA A 87 10.81 0.33 6.09
CA ALA A 87 10.59 0.59 4.67
C ALA A 87 10.76 -0.67 3.80
N VAL A 88 11.64 -1.61 4.19
CA VAL A 88 11.80 -2.91 3.51
C VAL A 88 10.68 -3.88 3.86
N SER A 89 10.23 -3.90 5.12
CA SER A 89 9.30 -4.91 5.64
C SER A 89 7.96 -4.95 4.90
N VAL A 90 7.47 -3.81 4.40
CA VAL A 90 6.20 -3.71 3.64
C VAL A 90 6.19 -4.58 2.38
N TYR A 91 7.36 -4.83 1.78
CA TYR A 91 7.48 -5.65 0.58
C TYR A 91 7.22 -7.14 0.83
N SER A 92 7.21 -7.61 2.08
CA SER A 92 6.80 -8.98 2.42
C SER A 92 5.38 -9.28 1.93
N SER A 93 4.55 -8.27 1.85
CA SER A 93 3.19 -8.36 1.31
C SER A 93 3.14 -8.59 -0.22
N ASN A 94 4.25 -8.37 -0.96
CA ASN A 94 4.35 -8.62 -2.41
C ASN A 94 4.47 -10.10 -2.76
N GLU A 95 4.54 -11.01 -1.78
CA GLU A 95 4.32 -12.44 -2.03
C GLU A 95 2.89 -12.72 -2.49
N ARG A 96 1.92 -11.86 -2.12
CA ARG A 96 0.56 -11.86 -2.67
C ARG A 96 0.55 -11.21 -4.05
N THR A 97 -0.09 -11.86 -5.00
CA THR A 97 -0.06 -11.50 -6.42
C THR A 97 -1.34 -10.88 -6.94
N LYS A 98 -2.40 -10.89 -6.14
CA LYS A 98 -3.68 -10.30 -6.52
C LYS A 98 -3.66 -8.78 -6.28
N LYS A 99 -4.43 -8.05 -7.08
CA LYS A 99 -4.49 -6.61 -7.03
C LYS A 99 -5.60 -6.15 -6.06
N PRO A 100 -5.36 -5.19 -5.16
CA PRO A 100 -6.42 -4.57 -4.38
C PRO A 100 -7.37 -3.75 -5.26
N PHE A 101 -8.59 -3.48 -4.77
CA PHE A 101 -9.55 -2.61 -5.42
C PHE A 101 -9.03 -1.18 -5.50
N ASN A 102 -9.19 -0.54 -6.66
CA ASN A 102 -9.00 0.91 -6.77
C ASN A 102 -10.06 1.62 -5.95
N PRO A 103 -9.68 2.49 -5.01
CA PRO A 103 -10.65 3.25 -4.24
C PRO A 103 -11.42 4.22 -5.12
N ILE A 104 -12.67 4.48 -4.78
CA ILE A 104 -13.42 5.58 -5.38
C ILE A 104 -13.11 6.88 -4.67
N LEU A 105 -13.35 8.00 -5.33
CA LEU A 105 -13.04 9.32 -4.80
C LEU A 105 -13.81 9.57 -3.50
N GLY A 106 -13.11 9.94 -2.43
CA GLY A 106 -13.66 10.13 -1.10
C GLY A 106 -13.87 8.83 -0.30
N GLU A 107 -13.50 7.66 -0.84
CA GLU A 107 -13.40 6.43 -0.05
C GLU A 107 -12.36 6.62 1.04
N THR A 108 -12.66 6.13 2.25
CA THR A 108 -11.81 6.26 3.43
C THR A 108 -11.52 4.91 4.06
N TRP A 109 -10.50 4.85 4.88
CA TRP A 109 -10.23 3.71 5.73
C TRP A 109 -9.42 4.13 6.95
N GLU A 110 -9.74 3.55 8.10
CA GLU A 110 -9.10 3.89 9.37
C GLU A 110 -8.88 2.63 10.21
N MET A 111 -7.79 2.61 10.99
CA MET A 111 -7.44 1.47 11.84
C MET A 111 -6.78 1.93 13.12
N ALA A 112 -7.25 1.40 14.25
CA ALA A 112 -6.59 1.57 15.54
C ALA A 112 -5.34 0.65 15.62
N LEU A 113 -4.24 1.18 16.11
CA LEU A 113 -2.97 0.51 16.33
C LEU A 113 -2.61 0.55 17.82
N PRO A 114 -3.28 -0.27 18.64
CA PRO A 114 -3.12 -0.23 20.10
C PRO A 114 -1.70 -0.56 20.55
N GLU A 115 -0.94 -1.31 19.71
CA GLU A 115 0.45 -1.68 19.95
C GLU A 115 1.41 -0.48 20.03
N VAL A 116 1.05 0.66 19.41
CA VAL A 116 1.86 1.90 19.39
C VAL A 116 1.06 3.13 19.83
N ASP A 117 -0.12 2.93 20.40
CA ASP A 117 -1.06 3.99 20.79
C ASP A 117 -1.34 4.97 19.63
N GLY A 118 -1.62 4.42 18.45
CA GLY A 118 -1.79 5.17 17.21
C GLY A 118 -3.09 4.89 16.48
N ILE A 119 -3.41 5.76 15.54
CA ILE A 119 -4.50 5.58 14.57
C ILE A 119 -3.97 5.87 13.18
N TYR A 120 -4.18 4.91 12.27
CA TYR A 120 -3.90 5.09 10.85
C TYR A 120 -5.17 5.50 10.12
N VAL A 121 -5.08 6.53 9.29
CA VAL A 121 -6.20 7.10 8.52
C VAL A 121 -5.79 7.25 7.07
N ALA A 122 -6.67 6.86 6.14
CA ALA A 122 -6.43 6.97 4.70
C ALA A 122 -7.68 7.48 3.97
N GLU A 123 -7.47 8.26 2.91
CA GLU A 123 -8.51 8.82 2.04
C GLU A 123 -8.08 8.80 0.58
N GLN A 124 -8.99 8.46 -0.34
CA GLN A 124 -8.78 8.66 -1.77
C GLN A 124 -9.01 10.12 -2.14
N VAL A 125 -7.93 10.88 -2.22
CA VAL A 125 -7.96 12.35 -2.38
C VAL A 125 -8.10 12.81 -3.82
N CYS A 126 -7.64 11.99 -4.78
CA CYS A 126 -7.78 12.24 -6.22
C CYS A 126 -8.01 10.91 -6.94
N HIS A 127 -8.74 10.94 -8.09
CA HIS A 127 -8.98 9.72 -8.86
C HIS A 127 -8.37 9.75 -10.27
N HIS A 128 -8.06 10.91 -10.77
CA HIS A 128 -7.34 11.11 -12.04
C HIS A 128 -6.23 12.16 -11.91
N PRO A 129 -5.01 11.72 -11.69
CA PRO A 129 -4.54 10.35 -11.46
C PRO A 129 -5.05 9.79 -10.11
N PRO A 130 -5.09 8.44 -9.94
CA PRO A 130 -5.50 7.87 -8.67
C PRO A 130 -4.42 8.14 -7.60
N ILE A 131 -4.79 8.90 -6.56
CA ILE A 131 -3.91 9.28 -5.45
C ILE A 131 -4.66 9.04 -4.14
N GLY A 132 -4.04 8.24 -3.27
CA GLY A 132 -4.43 8.09 -1.88
C GLY A 132 -3.51 8.92 -0.98
N ALA A 133 -4.03 9.42 0.11
CA ALA A 133 -3.24 10.03 1.18
C ALA A 133 -3.51 9.31 2.49
N SER A 134 -2.48 9.18 3.33
CA SER A 134 -2.59 8.50 4.61
C SER A 134 -1.76 9.22 5.67
N HIS A 135 -2.25 9.14 6.90
CA HIS A 135 -1.57 9.66 8.08
C HIS A 135 -1.68 8.66 9.23
N CYS A 136 -0.61 8.53 9.99
CA CYS A 136 -0.63 7.85 11.28
C CYS A 136 0.06 8.72 12.31
N GLU A 137 -0.59 8.91 13.44
CA GLU A 137 -0.03 9.66 14.56
C GLU A 137 0.01 8.79 15.82
N THR A 138 1.16 8.82 16.49
CA THR A 138 1.41 8.21 17.80
C THR A 138 2.01 9.26 18.75
N PRO A 139 2.15 8.99 20.04
CA PRO A 139 2.87 9.87 20.96
C PRO A 139 4.33 10.13 20.54
N ARG A 140 5.01 9.17 19.87
CA ARG A 140 6.44 9.19 19.61
C ARG A 140 6.81 9.57 18.18
N TRP A 141 5.95 9.29 17.19
CA TRP A 141 6.24 9.53 15.77
C TRP A 141 4.98 9.82 14.98
N THR A 142 5.17 10.39 13.78
CA THR A 142 4.15 10.46 12.74
C THR A 142 4.63 9.79 11.45
N PHE A 143 3.68 9.30 10.68
CA PHE A 143 3.89 8.75 9.34
C PHE A 143 2.89 9.40 8.38
N ASP A 144 3.39 9.96 7.27
CA ASP A 144 2.59 10.57 6.21
C ASP A 144 2.90 9.92 4.87
N LEU A 145 1.87 9.57 4.11
CA LEU A 145 2.00 8.98 2.80
C LEU A 145 1.07 9.66 1.80
N THR A 146 1.64 10.12 0.68
CA THR A 146 0.90 10.33 -0.57
C THR A 146 1.23 9.16 -1.49
N SER A 147 0.24 8.36 -1.85
CA SER A 147 0.40 7.15 -2.66
C SER A 147 -0.17 7.35 -4.05
N ALA A 148 0.71 7.33 -5.03
CA ALA A 148 0.39 7.27 -6.45
C ALA A 148 1.30 6.26 -7.13
N VAL A 149 0.93 5.78 -8.31
CA VAL A 149 1.76 4.86 -9.08
C VAL A 149 1.77 5.24 -10.55
N ARG A 150 2.90 5.02 -11.20
CA ARG A 150 3.01 4.98 -12.66
C ARG A 150 3.22 3.54 -13.08
N THR A 151 2.49 3.07 -14.08
CA THR A 151 2.63 1.71 -14.59
C THR A 151 3.03 1.70 -16.06
N LYS A 152 3.63 0.59 -16.50
CA LYS A 152 3.90 0.34 -17.92
C LYS A 152 3.71 -1.14 -18.22
N PHE A 153 2.77 -1.41 -19.11
CA PHE A 153 2.50 -2.77 -19.55
C PHE A 153 3.45 -3.17 -20.69
N MET A 154 4.12 -4.31 -20.55
CA MET A 154 5.13 -4.80 -21.48
C MET A 154 4.75 -6.17 -22.10
N GLY A 155 3.44 -6.44 -22.24
CA GLY A 155 2.90 -7.67 -22.81
C GLY A 155 2.66 -8.76 -21.77
N ASN A 156 3.69 -9.37 -21.20
CA ASN A 156 3.53 -10.40 -20.17
C ASN A 156 3.87 -9.93 -18.75
N TRP A 157 4.27 -8.67 -18.57
CA TRP A 157 4.53 -8.08 -17.26
C TRP A 157 4.10 -6.61 -17.20
N VAL A 158 3.96 -6.13 -16.01
CA VAL A 158 3.70 -4.71 -15.71
C VAL A 158 4.78 -4.23 -14.77
N ASP A 159 5.51 -3.19 -15.18
CA ASP A 159 6.38 -2.44 -14.26
C ASP A 159 5.57 -1.40 -13.52
N VAL A 160 5.83 -1.26 -12.23
CA VAL A 160 5.13 -0.36 -11.30
C VAL A 160 6.17 0.50 -10.60
N TRP A 161 6.09 1.81 -10.78
CA TRP A 161 6.92 2.79 -10.07
C TRP A 161 6.04 3.55 -9.08
N PRO A 162 6.26 3.37 -7.77
CA PRO A 162 5.62 4.22 -6.78
C PRO A 162 5.98 5.69 -7.00
N LYS A 163 5.00 6.54 -6.81
CA LYS A 163 5.09 7.99 -6.89
C LYS A 163 4.45 8.58 -5.65
N GLY A 164 4.86 9.75 -5.26
CA GLY A 164 4.37 10.39 -4.06
C GLY A 164 5.40 10.37 -2.94
N ARG A 165 5.04 10.99 -1.83
CA ARG A 165 5.91 11.19 -0.68
C ARG A 165 5.58 10.19 0.43
N THR A 166 6.60 9.62 1.05
CA THR A 166 6.50 8.99 2.37
C THR A 166 7.42 9.73 3.33
N ARG A 167 6.87 10.29 4.41
CA ARG A 167 7.61 11.01 5.45
C ARG A 167 7.37 10.38 6.80
N ILE A 168 8.42 10.22 7.59
CA ILE A 168 8.38 9.75 8.98
C ILE A 168 9.06 10.81 9.84
N HIS A 169 8.41 11.21 10.93
CA HIS A 169 8.98 12.15 11.88
C HIS A 169 9.04 11.49 13.27
N LEU A 170 10.24 11.36 13.82
CA LEU A 170 10.47 10.92 15.20
C LEU A 170 10.46 12.14 16.10
N LYS A 171 9.41 12.30 16.94
CA LYS A 171 9.10 13.54 17.66
C LYS A 171 10.17 13.92 18.69
N GLU A 172 10.72 12.94 19.42
CA GLU A 172 11.66 13.20 20.52
C GLU A 172 13.03 13.73 20.02
N CYS A 173 13.61 13.09 19.02
CA CYS A 173 14.89 13.52 18.45
C CYS A 173 14.72 14.56 17.33
N GLY A 174 13.50 14.75 16.81
CA GLY A 174 13.19 15.66 15.71
C GLY A 174 13.78 15.24 14.36
N ASP A 175 14.12 13.95 14.18
CA ASP A 175 14.56 13.40 12.92
C ASP A 175 13.38 13.26 11.96
N VAL A 176 13.55 13.71 10.72
CA VAL A 176 12.55 13.61 9.66
C VAL A 176 13.14 12.82 8.51
N TYR A 177 12.47 11.74 8.14
CA TYR A 177 12.91 10.86 7.06
C TYR A 177 12.01 10.98 5.86
N ASN A 178 12.60 11.04 4.66
CA ASN A 178 11.92 10.90 3.38
C ASN A 178 12.33 9.60 2.71
N LEU A 179 11.34 8.80 2.29
CA LEU A 179 11.53 7.49 1.67
C LEU A 179 11.29 7.59 0.16
N LEU A 180 12.25 7.10 -0.61
CA LEU A 180 12.15 6.92 -2.06
C LEU A 180 12.12 5.43 -2.38
N PRO A 181 10.95 4.86 -2.75
CA PRO A 181 10.76 3.43 -2.89
C PRO A 181 11.35 2.87 -4.19
N PRO A 182 11.73 1.56 -4.24
CA PRO A 182 12.14 0.87 -5.45
C PRO A 182 10.94 0.58 -6.36
N ALA A 183 11.22 0.10 -7.58
CA ALA A 183 10.21 -0.37 -8.50
C ALA A 183 9.76 -1.82 -8.20
N SER A 184 8.57 -2.17 -8.65
CA SER A 184 8.09 -3.56 -8.63
C SER A 184 7.67 -4.00 -10.04
N ARG A 185 7.72 -5.30 -10.30
CA ARG A 185 7.28 -5.93 -11.55
C ARG A 185 6.32 -7.07 -11.26
N VAL A 186 5.14 -6.98 -11.85
CA VAL A 186 4.17 -8.08 -11.87
C VAL A 186 4.46 -8.93 -13.09
N ASN A 187 5.05 -10.09 -12.88
CA ASN A 187 5.49 -11.01 -13.94
C ASN A 187 4.38 -12.02 -14.30
N ASN A 188 4.42 -12.48 -15.56
CA ASN A 188 3.54 -13.53 -16.08
C ASN A 188 2.05 -13.18 -16.01
N LEU A 189 1.71 -11.94 -16.28
CA LEU A 189 0.33 -11.45 -16.20
C LEU A 189 -0.60 -12.20 -17.17
N VAL A 190 -0.11 -12.57 -18.34
CA VAL A 190 -0.88 -13.26 -19.40
C VAL A 190 -0.59 -14.75 -19.44
N VAL A 191 0.68 -15.14 -19.41
CA VAL A 191 1.13 -16.53 -19.54
C VAL A 191 2.15 -16.85 -18.44
N GLY A 192 1.98 -18.00 -17.77
CA GLY A 192 2.83 -18.49 -16.70
C GLY A 192 2.26 -18.25 -15.33
N ARG A 193 2.97 -18.66 -14.28
CA ARG A 193 2.60 -18.42 -12.89
C ARG A 193 2.87 -16.94 -12.54
N LEU A 194 1.84 -16.26 -12.04
CA LEU A 194 1.93 -14.86 -11.62
C LEU A 194 2.84 -14.74 -10.40
N TRP A 195 3.76 -13.77 -10.41
CA TRP A 195 4.61 -13.44 -9.26
C TRP A 195 5.08 -11.99 -9.33
N ILE A 196 5.43 -11.42 -8.18
CA ILE A 196 5.91 -10.04 -8.09
C ILE A 196 7.38 -10.05 -7.70
N ASP A 197 8.18 -9.26 -8.41
CA ASP A 197 9.55 -8.92 -8.05
C ASP A 197 9.61 -7.46 -7.62
N THR A 198 10.53 -7.16 -6.71
CA THR A 198 10.87 -5.79 -6.31
C THR A 198 12.34 -5.57 -6.61
N PHE A 199 12.67 -4.53 -7.34
CA PHE A 199 14.02 -4.30 -7.86
C PHE A 199 14.38 -2.82 -7.91
N GLY A 200 15.69 -2.55 -7.95
CA GLY A 200 16.21 -1.20 -8.01
C GLY A 200 16.61 -0.66 -6.66
N GLU A 201 16.74 0.65 -6.57
CA GLU A 201 17.24 1.32 -5.37
C GLU A 201 16.08 1.87 -4.53
N MET A 202 16.21 1.71 -3.22
CA MET A 202 15.45 2.43 -2.19
C MET A 202 16.37 3.38 -1.47
N ARG A 203 15.92 4.59 -1.19
CA ARG A 203 16.61 5.54 -0.32
C ARG A 203 15.73 5.97 0.85
N VAL A 204 16.33 6.05 2.02
CA VAL A 204 15.76 6.65 3.21
C VAL A 204 16.70 7.79 3.63
N ASN A 205 16.27 9.04 3.46
CA ASN A 205 17.09 10.21 3.73
C ASN A 205 16.64 10.86 5.03
N ASN A 206 17.57 11.09 5.97
CA ASN A 206 17.33 11.96 7.13
C ASN A 206 17.48 13.41 6.68
N LEU A 207 16.36 14.14 6.60
CA LEU A 207 16.31 15.53 6.13
C LEU A 207 16.98 16.52 7.11
N LYS A 208 17.14 16.11 8.38
CA LYS A 208 17.75 16.92 9.42
C LYS A 208 19.27 16.85 9.39
N THR A 209 19.83 15.67 9.22
CA THR A 209 21.27 15.42 9.37
C THR A 209 22.00 15.22 8.04
N GLY A 210 21.27 14.85 6.98
CA GLY A 210 21.84 14.49 5.68
C GLY A 210 22.32 13.03 5.60
N ALA A 211 22.21 12.27 6.69
CA ALA A 211 22.50 10.83 6.65
C ALA A 211 21.47 10.09 5.77
N SER A 212 21.85 8.98 5.16
CA SER A 212 20.96 8.21 4.29
C SER A 212 21.19 6.70 4.38
N ALA A 213 20.13 5.91 4.22
CA ALA A 213 20.25 4.50 3.94
C ALA A 213 19.94 4.25 2.45
N VAL A 214 20.87 3.59 1.77
CA VAL A 214 20.77 3.27 0.34
C VAL A 214 20.75 1.75 0.20
N LEU A 215 19.60 1.23 -0.27
CA LEU A 215 19.37 -0.22 -0.37
C LEU A 215 19.12 -0.62 -1.83
N THR A 216 19.76 -1.69 -2.25
CA THR A 216 19.54 -2.31 -3.56
C THR A 216 18.69 -3.56 -3.42
N PHE A 217 17.51 -3.54 -4.01
CA PHE A 217 16.68 -4.71 -4.21
C PHE A 217 17.17 -5.41 -5.48
N LYS A 218 17.64 -6.64 -5.34
CA LYS A 218 18.19 -7.38 -6.49
C LYS A 218 17.07 -7.93 -7.35
N GLU A 219 17.13 -7.66 -8.66
CA GLU A 219 16.22 -8.26 -9.62
C GLU A 219 16.48 -9.77 -9.71
N CYS A 220 15.41 -10.55 -9.68
CA CYS A 220 15.47 -12.00 -9.86
C CYS A 220 15.88 -12.34 -11.29
N ASN A 221 16.99 -13.04 -11.47
CA ASN A 221 17.42 -13.50 -12.79
C ASN A 221 16.65 -14.76 -13.22
N MET A 222 16.87 -15.20 -14.48
CA MET A 222 16.21 -16.36 -15.05
C MET A 222 16.54 -17.71 -14.34
N PHE A 223 17.53 -17.72 -13.48
CA PHE A 223 17.92 -18.90 -12.68
C PHE A 223 17.44 -18.81 -11.24
N GLY A 224 16.67 -17.76 -10.87
CA GLY A 224 16.16 -17.54 -9.53
C GLY A 224 17.15 -16.87 -8.56
N ALA A 225 18.36 -16.52 -8.99
CA ALA A 225 19.32 -15.83 -8.15
C ALA A 225 18.96 -14.35 -7.98
N GLY A 226 19.22 -13.79 -6.81
CA GLY A 226 18.88 -12.42 -6.45
C GLY A 226 17.46 -12.25 -5.92
N ARG A 227 16.60 -13.28 -6.05
CA ARG A 227 15.22 -13.20 -5.63
C ARG A 227 15.11 -12.84 -4.15
N TRP A 228 14.31 -11.78 -3.87
CA TRP A 228 14.04 -11.23 -2.54
C TRP A 228 15.22 -10.55 -1.84
N GLU A 229 16.45 -10.65 -2.37
CA GLU A 229 17.65 -10.12 -1.72
C GLU A 229 17.65 -8.59 -1.66
N VAL A 230 18.01 -8.05 -0.48
CA VAL A 230 18.23 -6.62 -0.25
C VAL A 230 19.59 -6.45 0.41
N LEU A 231 20.40 -5.57 -0.16
CA LEU A 231 21.71 -5.18 0.37
C LEU A 231 21.79 -3.66 0.38
N GLY A 232 22.44 -3.09 1.38
CA GLY A 232 22.64 -1.65 1.40
C GLY A 232 23.57 -1.17 2.50
N ASP A 233 23.77 0.13 2.50
CA ASP A 233 24.63 0.82 3.46
C ASP A 233 23.84 1.96 4.11
N VAL A 234 24.10 2.20 5.40
CA VAL A 234 23.75 3.43 6.09
C VAL A 234 24.97 4.33 6.01
N LEU A 235 24.78 5.51 5.42
CA LEU A 235 25.82 6.49 5.13
C LEU A 235 25.64 7.72 6.02
N GLY A 236 26.73 8.23 6.56
CA GLY A 236 26.74 9.56 7.16
C GLY A 236 26.58 10.65 6.10
N ALA A 237 26.36 11.92 6.52
CA ALA A 237 26.33 13.08 5.64
C ALA A 237 27.65 13.28 4.86
N ASP A 238 28.73 12.75 5.39
CA ASP A 238 30.08 12.70 4.78
C ASP A 238 30.22 11.64 3.67
N GLY A 239 29.18 10.79 3.48
CA GLY A 239 29.17 9.67 2.53
C GLY A 239 29.90 8.43 3.04
N GLU A 240 30.44 8.41 4.27
CA GLU A 240 31.09 7.25 4.85
C GLU A 240 30.05 6.19 5.27
N CYS A 241 30.35 4.91 5.00
CA CYS A 241 29.54 3.80 5.45
C CYS A 241 29.67 3.63 6.97
N LYS A 242 28.55 3.77 7.67
CA LYS A 242 28.46 3.63 9.13
C LYS A 242 27.91 2.26 9.53
N LEU A 243 26.97 1.68 8.75
CA LEU A 243 26.43 0.33 8.93
C LEU A 243 26.18 -0.31 7.57
N LYS A 244 26.23 -1.64 7.52
CA LYS A 244 25.78 -2.45 6.38
C LYS A 244 24.44 -3.10 6.69
N LEU A 245 23.54 -3.07 5.71
CA LEU A 245 22.22 -3.70 5.79
C LEU A 245 22.15 -4.87 4.81
N LYS A 246 21.68 -6.02 5.29
CA LYS A 246 21.53 -7.22 4.47
C LYS A 246 20.31 -8.01 4.91
N GLY A 247 19.56 -8.55 3.92
CA GLY A 247 18.45 -9.43 4.20
C GLY A 247 17.69 -9.85 2.96
N LYS A 248 16.46 -10.28 3.19
CA LYS A 248 15.46 -10.53 2.17
C LYS A 248 14.17 -9.84 2.57
N TRP A 249 13.54 -9.14 1.64
CA TRP A 249 12.35 -8.35 1.92
C TRP A 249 11.12 -9.19 2.34
N ASN A 250 11.16 -10.51 2.13
CA ASN A 250 10.12 -11.45 2.57
C ASN A 250 10.51 -12.30 3.80
N GLU A 251 11.68 -12.03 4.43
CA GLU A 251 12.17 -12.86 5.51
C GLU A 251 12.69 -12.04 6.70
N SER A 252 13.75 -11.24 6.51
CA SER A 252 14.38 -10.47 7.60
C SER A 252 15.39 -9.45 7.09
N MET A 253 15.77 -8.49 7.96
CA MET A 253 16.85 -7.53 7.76
C MET A 253 17.80 -7.50 8.95
N THR A 254 19.10 -7.46 8.68
CA THR A 254 20.17 -7.40 9.67
C THR A 254 21.08 -6.20 9.38
N ALA A 255 21.48 -5.48 10.44
CA ALA A 255 22.54 -4.47 10.39
C ALA A 255 23.83 -5.06 10.95
N THR A 256 24.98 -4.69 10.36
CA THR A 256 26.32 -5.03 10.85
C THR A 256 27.22 -3.79 10.79
N GLN A 257 28.32 -3.83 11.53
CA GLN A 257 29.38 -2.84 11.33
C GLN A 257 29.97 -2.96 9.91
N PRO A 258 30.66 -1.92 9.39
CA PRO A 258 31.26 -1.95 8.05
C PRO A 258 32.23 -3.11 7.81
N ASP A 259 32.89 -3.59 8.84
CA ASP A 259 33.78 -4.75 8.81
C ASP A 259 33.07 -6.11 8.87
N GLY A 260 31.72 -6.09 8.98
CA GLY A 260 30.88 -7.29 9.08
C GLY A 260 30.70 -7.83 10.50
N SER A 261 31.26 -7.18 11.50
CA SER A 261 31.09 -7.57 12.92
C SER A 261 29.75 -7.07 13.49
N SER A 262 29.43 -7.54 14.71
CA SER A 262 28.31 -7.04 15.54
C SER A 262 26.96 -7.06 14.84
N GLY A 263 26.58 -8.21 14.24
CA GLY A 263 25.29 -8.36 13.56
C GLY A 263 24.09 -8.24 14.50
N ARG A 264 23.12 -7.39 14.15
CA ARG A 264 21.85 -7.20 14.85
C ARG A 264 20.67 -7.38 13.89
N ILE A 265 19.77 -8.33 14.18
CA ILE A 265 18.52 -8.47 13.45
C ILE A 265 17.62 -7.29 13.80
N LEU A 266 17.28 -6.48 12.81
CA LEU A 266 16.39 -5.33 12.96
C LEU A 266 14.94 -5.75 12.84
N TRP A 267 14.64 -6.60 11.86
CA TRP A 267 13.30 -7.06 11.52
C TRP A 267 13.32 -8.51 11.07
N ALA A 268 12.26 -9.23 11.39
CA ALA A 268 11.95 -10.55 10.84
C ALA A 268 10.44 -10.66 10.61
N LYS A 269 10.04 -11.27 9.47
CA LYS A 269 8.63 -11.50 9.11
C LYS A 269 7.95 -12.37 10.17
N ASN A 270 6.76 -11.96 10.59
CA ASN A 270 5.92 -12.75 11.48
C ASN A 270 5.47 -14.05 10.79
N PRO A 271 5.28 -15.14 11.54
CA PRO A 271 4.75 -16.38 10.98
C PRO A 271 3.36 -16.18 10.34
N ASP A 272 3.20 -16.75 9.15
CA ASP A 272 1.92 -16.72 8.46
C ASP A 272 0.90 -17.64 9.17
N PRO A 273 -0.40 -17.30 9.15
CA PRO A 273 -1.44 -18.19 9.65
C PRO A 273 -1.51 -19.46 8.80
N LYS A 274 -1.85 -20.59 9.44
CA LYS A 274 -1.82 -21.91 8.79
C LYS A 274 -3.11 -22.26 8.03
N GLU A 275 -4.23 -21.68 8.43
CA GLU A 275 -5.57 -22.07 7.96
C GLU A 275 -6.46 -20.85 7.78
N GLY A 276 -7.41 -20.95 6.86
CA GLY A 276 -8.45 -19.95 6.61
C GLY A 276 -8.69 -19.70 5.12
N ALA A 277 -9.93 -19.48 4.74
CA ALA A 277 -10.31 -19.31 3.32
C ALA A 277 -9.57 -18.15 2.63
N LEU A 278 -9.35 -17.03 3.34
CA LEU A 278 -8.61 -15.89 2.80
C LEU A 278 -7.09 -16.15 2.77
N VAL A 279 -6.58 -16.91 3.74
CA VAL A 279 -5.18 -17.35 3.77
C VAL A 279 -4.90 -18.26 2.57
N GLU A 280 -5.70 -19.29 2.35
CA GLU A 280 -5.53 -20.23 1.24
C GLU A 280 -5.76 -19.61 -0.13
N LYS A 281 -6.77 -18.71 -0.26
CA LYS A 281 -7.14 -18.11 -1.55
C LYS A 281 -6.22 -16.96 -1.93
N TYR A 282 -5.77 -16.13 -0.97
CA TYR A 282 -5.07 -14.87 -1.22
C TYR A 282 -3.70 -14.76 -0.56
N GLY A 283 -3.35 -15.66 0.36
CA GLY A 283 -2.11 -15.58 1.14
C GLY A 283 -2.15 -14.47 2.20
N PHE A 284 -3.33 -14.19 2.78
CA PHE A 284 -3.46 -13.19 3.82
C PHE A 284 -2.72 -13.61 5.09
N ASP A 285 -1.90 -12.73 5.61
CA ASP A 285 -1.29 -12.86 6.93
C ASP A 285 -2.22 -12.33 8.05
N ASN A 286 -1.79 -12.43 9.30
CA ASN A 286 -2.59 -11.99 10.44
C ASN A 286 -2.91 -10.49 10.40
N TRP A 287 -2.02 -9.66 9.89
CA TRP A 287 -2.25 -8.22 9.72
C TRP A 287 -3.35 -7.96 8.69
N THR A 288 -3.22 -8.55 7.50
CA THR A 288 -4.18 -8.36 6.41
C THR A 288 -5.58 -8.84 6.79
N LEU A 289 -5.69 -9.92 7.58
CA LEU A 289 -6.98 -10.40 8.10
C LEU A 289 -7.67 -9.36 9.04
N ARG A 290 -6.90 -8.58 9.81
CA ARG A 290 -7.45 -7.50 10.66
C ARG A 290 -8.04 -6.35 9.85
N MET A 291 -7.54 -6.07 8.66
CA MET A 291 -7.94 -4.90 7.86
C MET A 291 -9.43 -4.84 7.53
N ASN A 292 -10.09 -5.99 7.40
CA ASN A 292 -11.52 -6.08 7.11
C ASN A 292 -12.37 -6.20 8.39
N ALA A 293 -11.75 -6.38 9.56
CA ALA A 293 -12.48 -6.55 10.81
C ALA A 293 -12.94 -5.19 11.36
N ALA A 294 -14.25 -5.04 11.55
CA ALA A 294 -14.83 -3.80 12.09
C ALA A 294 -14.33 -3.47 13.51
N LYS A 295 -13.96 -4.50 14.29
CA LYS A 295 -13.43 -4.32 15.67
C LYS A 295 -12.07 -3.59 15.74
N ASP A 296 -11.32 -3.60 14.64
CA ASP A 296 -10.01 -2.93 14.53
C ASP A 296 -10.14 -1.48 14.00
N ALA A 297 -11.36 -1.03 13.69
CA ALA A 297 -11.64 0.37 13.41
C ALA A 297 -11.67 1.18 14.72
N PRO A 298 -11.30 2.46 14.68
CA PRO A 298 -11.66 3.42 15.73
C PRO A 298 -13.19 3.49 15.93
N LYS A 299 -13.65 4.20 16.97
CA LYS A 299 -15.08 4.32 17.32
C LYS A 299 -15.98 4.60 16.10
N GLY A 300 -16.85 3.65 15.77
CA GLY A 300 -17.79 3.68 14.66
C GLY A 300 -17.13 3.61 13.27
N LEU A 301 -17.87 3.20 12.25
CA LEU A 301 -17.43 3.21 10.88
C LEU A 301 -18.06 4.36 10.10
N LEU A 302 -17.27 5.07 9.30
CA LEU A 302 -17.84 6.00 8.32
C LEU A 302 -18.52 5.22 7.19
N LYS A 303 -19.60 5.76 6.62
CA LYS A 303 -20.21 5.15 5.42
C LYS A 303 -19.23 5.00 4.25
N SER A 304 -18.22 5.87 4.17
CA SER A 304 -17.17 5.84 3.16
C SER A 304 -16.05 4.81 3.42
N ASP A 305 -16.10 4.07 4.55
CA ASP A 305 -15.06 3.10 4.90
C ASP A 305 -15.01 1.93 3.91
N SER A 306 -13.82 1.58 3.44
CA SER A 306 -13.57 0.47 2.51
C SER A 306 -14.14 -0.87 2.98
N ARG A 307 -14.34 -1.07 4.31
CA ARG A 307 -14.96 -2.28 4.85
C ARG A 307 -16.40 -2.44 4.40
N LEU A 308 -17.11 -1.33 4.13
CA LEU A 308 -18.49 -1.31 3.68
C LEU A 308 -18.64 -1.38 2.16
N ARG A 309 -17.54 -1.42 1.43
CA ARG A 309 -17.52 -1.47 -0.03
C ARG A 309 -18.14 -2.77 -0.55
N PRO A 310 -19.23 -2.72 -1.35
CA PRO A 310 -20.05 -3.89 -1.66
C PRO A 310 -19.34 -4.93 -2.54
N ASP A 311 -18.54 -4.53 -3.53
CA ASP A 311 -17.77 -5.43 -4.40
C ASP A 311 -16.67 -6.17 -3.64
N ARG A 312 -15.98 -5.45 -2.73
CA ARG A 312 -14.97 -6.04 -1.85
C ARG A 312 -15.60 -7.07 -0.90
N MET A 313 -16.74 -6.72 -0.27
CA MET A 313 -17.46 -7.61 0.64
C MET A 313 -17.94 -8.89 -0.06
N ALA A 314 -18.45 -8.76 -1.28
CA ALA A 314 -18.87 -9.92 -2.08
C ALA A 314 -17.68 -10.84 -2.40
N LEU A 315 -16.53 -10.26 -2.80
CA LEU A 315 -15.30 -11.02 -3.08
C LEU A 315 -14.76 -11.73 -1.83
N GLU A 316 -14.81 -11.10 -0.67
CA GLU A 316 -14.41 -11.68 0.62
C GLU A 316 -15.26 -12.91 0.98
N LYS A 317 -16.56 -12.86 0.69
CA LYS A 317 -17.50 -13.97 0.87
C LYS A 317 -17.37 -15.07 -0.20
N GLY A 318 -16.55 -14.86 -1.23
CA GLY A 318 -16.35 -15.78 -2.35
C GLY A 318 -17.42 -15.67 -3.45
N ASP A 319 -18.26 -14.64 -3.44
CA ASP A 319 -19.24 -14.37 -4.50
C ASP A 319 -18.60 -13.50 -5.59
N ASP A 320 -17.83 -14.15 -6.46
CA ASP A 320 -17.10 -13.49 -7.55
C ASP A 320 -18.07 -12.86 -8.58
N THR A 321 -19.27 -13.40 -8.74
CA THR A 321 -20.29 -12.87 -9.68
C THR A 321 -20.84 -11.54 -9.20
N THR A 322 -21.30 -11.48 -7.95
CA THR A 322 -21.77 -10.24 -7.33
C THR A 322 -20.64 -9.22 -7.25
N ALA A 323 -19.41 -9.64 -6.86
CA ALA A 323 -18.25 -8.77 -6.81
C ALA A 323 -17.96 -8.11 -8.16
N GLN A 324 -18.00 -8.87 -9.29
CA GLN A 324 -17.77 -8.32 -10.63
C GLN A 324 -18.87 -7.32 -11.03
N LYS A 325 -20.15 -7.67 -10.72
CA LYS A 325 -21.30 -6.79 -11.00
C LYS A 325 -21.21 -5.47 -10.23
N MET A 326 -20.98 -5.54 -8.91
CA MET A 326 -20.91 -4.36 -8.05
C MET A 326 -19.70 -3.48 -8.39
N LYS A 327 -18.56 -4.09 -8.71
CA LYS A 327 -17.39 -3.37 -9.19
C LYS A 327 -17.71 -2.54 -10.42
N HIS A 328 -18.40 -3.11 -11.42
CA HIS A 328 -18.80 -2.40 -12.62
C HIS A 328 -19.73 -1.22 -12.29
N VAL A 329 -20.73 -1.46 -11.42
CA VAL A 329 -21.67 -0.42 -10.97
C VAL A 329 -20.93 0.75 -10.32
N LEU A 330 -20.00 0.48 -9.41
CA LEU A 330 -19.20 1.51 -8.74
C LEU A 330 -18.30 2.30 -9.70
N GLU A 331 -17.70 1.64 -10.69
CA GLU A 331 -16.89 2.29 -11.73
C GLU A 331 -17.75 3.22 -12.60
N GLU A 332 -18.96 2.80 -13.01
CA GLU A 332 -19.88 3.65 -13.80
C GLU A 332 -20.40 4.84 -13.00
N LYS A 333 -20.75 4.65 -11.73
CA LYS A 333 -21.10 5.74 -10.83
C LYS A 333 -20.00 6.78 -10.77
N GLN A 334 -18.78 6.35 -10.51
CA GLN A 334 -17.65 7.27 -10.41
C GLN A 334 -17.42 8.06 -11.69
N ARG A 335 -17.60 7.43 -12.87
CA ARG A 335 -17.54 8.11 -14.16
C ARG A 335 -18.67 9.14 -14.32
N ALA A 336 -19.88 8.81 -13.87
CA ALA A 336 -21.04 9.70 -13.93
C ALA A 336 -20.87 10.92 -13.02
N GLU A 337 -20.47 10.70 -11.76
CA GLU A 337 -20.20 11.77 -10.80
C GLU A 337 -19.06 12.70 -11.24
N ARG A 338 -18.02 12.13 -11.85
CA ARG A 338 -16.95 12.92 -12.44
C ARG A 338 -17.47 13.84 -13.53
N ARG A 339 -18.25 13.32 -14.50
CA ARG A 339 -18.84 14.13 -15.59
C ARG A 339 -19.75 15.23 -15.03
N LYS A 340 -20.57 14.91 -14.01
CA LYS A 340 -21.45 15.89 -13.35
C LYS A 340 -20.63 16.99 -12.66
N ARG A 341 -19.54 16.64 -11.98
CA ARG A 341 -18.66 17.60 -11.30
C ARG A 341 -17.96 18.52 -12.30
N GLU A 342 -17.35 17.95 -13.35
CA GLU A 342 -16.69 18.70 -14.42
C GLU A 342 -17.66 19.67 -15.13
N ALA A 343 -18.90 19.24 -15.42
CA ALA A 343 -19.92 20.07 -16.02
C ALA A 343 -20.35 21.25 -15.14
N ASN A 344 -20.32 21.08 -13.81
CA ASN A 344 -20.69 22.11 -12.85
C ASN A 344 -19.51 22.99 -12.40
N GLY A 345 -18.30 22.78 -12.93
CA GLY A 345 -17.08 23.49 -12.51
C GLY A 345 -16.69 23.25 -11.06
N GLY A 346 -17.15 22.13 -10.46
CA GLY A 346 -16.88 21.79 -9.07
C GLY A 346 -15.54 21.04 -8.90
N GLU A 347 -14.89 21.30 -7.78
CA GLU A 347 -13.70 20.58 -7.36
C GLU A 347 -14.00 19.65 -6.18
N TRP A 348 -13.32 18.51 -6.13
CA TRP A 348 -13.35 17.63 -4.96
C TRP A 348 -12.51 18.22 -3.84
N LYS A 349 -13.05 18.26 -2.63
CA LYS A 349 -12.33 18.67 -1.42
C LYS A 349 -12.23 17.46 -0.49
N PRO A 350 -11.02 16.89 -0.30
CA PRO A 350 -10.80 15.85 0.68
C PRO A 350 -11.15 16.31 2.09
N ARG A 351 -11.54 15.37 2.94
CA ARG A 351 -11.93 15.64 4.34
C ARG A 351 -10.73 15.95 5.22
N TRP A 352 -9.71 15.09 5.15
CA TRP A 352 -8.63 15.05 6.13
C TRP A 352 -7.27 15.46 5.56
N PHE A 353 -7.23 15.73 4.26
CA PHE A 353 -6.01 16.10 3.57
C PHE A 353 -6.18 17.38 2.76
N LYS A 354 -5.09 18.11 2.61
CA LYS A 354 -4.97 19.29 1.75
C LYS A 354 -3.75 19.17 0.86
N LEU A 355 -3.75 19.85 -0.27
CA LEU A 355 -2.52 19.97 -1.08
C LEU A 355 -1.45 20.73 -0.30
N ALA A 356 -0.25 20.17 -0.27
CA ALA A 356 0.93 20.86 0.24
C ALA A 356 1.28 22.02 -0.67
N ALA A 357 1.65 23.16 -0.09
CA ALA A 357 2.25 24.24 -0.85
C ALA A 357 3.67 23.84 -1.26
N GLU A 358 4.11 24.20 -2.47
CA GLU A 358 5.46 23.89 -2.94
C GLU A 358 6.55 24.47 -2.01
N ALA A 359 6.28 25.65 -1.44
CA ALA A 359 7.17 26.30 -0.48
C ALA A 359 7.35 25.53 0.86
N ASP A 360 6.42 24.64 1.19
CA ASP A 360 6.45 23.83 2.41
C ASP A 360 7.14 22.48 2.21
N LEU A 361 7.55 22.17 0.96
CA LEU A 361 8.19 20.90 0.62
C LEU A 361 9.71 21.03 0.66
N HIS A 362 10.37 20.01 1.20
CA HIS A 362 11.81 19.86 1.08
C HIS A 362 12.20 19.56 -0.39
N GLU A 363 13.40 19.96 -0.82
CA GLU A 363 13.89 19.75 -2.20
C GLU A 363 13.72 18.28 -2.67
N LEU A 364 14.03 17.31 -1.81
CA LEU A 364 13.85 15.87 -2.11
C LEU A 364 12.37 15.45 -2.26
N GLU A 365 11.43 16.26 -1.80
CA GLU A 365 9.99 15.99 -1.91
C GLU A 365 9.38 16.61 -3.17
N LEU A 366 10.05 17.54 -3.81
CA LEU A 366 9.60 18.14 -5.08
C LEU A 366 9.70 17.13 -6.24
N ASP A 367 10.63 16.18 -6.17
CA ASP A 367 10.89 15.18 -7.21
C ASP A 367 10.06 13.89 -7.10
N VAL A 368 9.04 13.85 -6.24
CA VAL A 368 8.21 12.62 -6.05
C VAL A 368 7.33 12.30 -7.26
N GLY A 369 7.20 13.23 -8.22
CA GLY A 369 6.52 13.00 -9.50
C GLY A 369 5.00 13.02 -9.44
N THR A 370 4.42 13.54 -8.35
CA THR A 370 2.99 13.81 -8.17
C THR A 370 2.78 14.89 -7.12
N ALA A 371 1.57 15.46 -7.04
CA ALA A 371 1.19 16.37 -5.98
C ALA A 371 1.24 15.69 -4.62
N VAL A 372 1.75 16.38 -3.61
CA VAL A 372 1.82 15.92 -2.23
C VAL A 372 0.59 16.39 -1.47
N TRP A 373 0.03 15.49 -0.64
CA TRP A 373 -1.11 15.78 0.22
C TRP A 373 -0.68 15.68 1.68
N GLU A 374 -1.07 16.66 2.48
CA GLU A 374 -0.72 16.77 3.89
C GLU A 374 -1.96 16.67 4.78
N TRP A 375 -1.76 16.10 5.95
CA TRP A 375 -2.76 16.04 7.00
C TRP A 375 -3.25 17.43 7.40
N ASN A 376 -4.59 17.61 7.54
CA ASN A 376 -5.18 18.89 7.92
C ASN A 376 -5.69 18.95 9.37
N GLY A 377 -5.65 17.82 10.10
CA GLY A 377 -6.07 17.72 11.50
C GLY A 377 -7.57 17.57 11.76
N ALA A 378 -8.42 17.71 10.74
CA ALA A 378 -9.89 17.69 10.92
C ALA A 378 -10.44 16.35 11.43
N TYR A 379 -9.74 15.26 11.20
CA TYR A 379 -10.12 13.93 11.71
C TYR A 379 -10.16 13.86 13.23
N ASN A 380 -9.24 14.54 13.92
CA ASN A 380 -9.16 14.49 15.38
C ASN A 380 -10.42 15.06 16.03
N GLU A 381 -10.98 16.14 15.49
CA GLU A 381 -12.25 16.70 15.94
C GLU A 381 -13.42 15.76 15.64
N GLU A 382 -13.41 15.11 14.50
CA GLU A 382 -14.44 14.15 14.13
C GLU A 382 -14.41 12.92 15.04
N LEU A 383 -13.23 12.36 15.32
CA LEU A 383 -13.07 11.22 16.23
C LEU A 383 -13.49 11.57 17.67
N ALA A 384 -13.16 12.77 18.17
CA ALA A 384 -13.60 13.23 19.47
C ALA A 384 -15.13 13.26 19.57
N LYS A 385 -15.83 13.80 18.57
CA LYS A 385 -17.29 13.82 18.49
C LYS A 385 -17.91 12.41 18.46
N ARG A 386 -17.27 11.46 17.75
CA ARG A 386 -17.72 10.06 17.74
C ARG A 386 -17.58 9.41 19.11
N THR A 387 -16.47 9.67 19.79
CA THR A 387 -16.17 9.13 21.12
C THR A 387 -17.15 9.66 22.17
N GLU A 388 -17.42 10.96 22.16
CA GLU A 388 -18.40 11.61 23.07
C GLU A 388 -19.82 11.06 22.89
N LYS A 389 -20.23 10.78 21.65
CA LYS A 389 -21.55 10.23 21.34
C LYS A 389 -21.67 8.73 21.60
N GLY A 390 -20.57 8.04 21.91
CA GLY A 390 -20.56 6.59 22.18
C GLY A 390 -20.98 5.75 20.98
N ILE A 391 -20.66 6.20 19.74
CA ILE A 391 -21.10 5.55 18.51
C ILE A 391 -20.24 4.33 18.24
N ASP A 392 -20.83 3.14 18.31
CA ASP A 392 -20.17 1.86 18.03
C ASP A 392 -20.60 1.24 16.69
N ASN A 393 -21.54 1.88 15.97
CA ASN A 393 -22.08 1.42 14.68
C ASN A 393 -21.64 2.32 13.52
N VAL A 394 -22.12 2.01 12.30
CA VAL A 394 -21.91 2.86 11.11
C VAL A 394 -22.52 4.25 11.36
N LEU A 395 -21.71 5.27 11.10
CA LEU A 395 -22.13 6.66 11.26
C LEU A 395 -23.04 7.10 10.12
N GLU A 396 -24.16 7.75 10.46
CA GLU A 396 -24.94 8.51 9.51
C GLU A 396 -24.14 9.75 9.10
N THR A 397 -23.55 9.68 7.90
CA THR A 397 -22.81 10.79 7.26
C THR A 397 -23.56 11.23 6.01
N GLU A 398 -23.41 12.51 5.64
CA GLU A 398 -24.01 13.03 4.41
C GLU A 398 -23.42 12.40 3.14
N PHE A 399 -22.17 11.94 3.23
CA PHE A 399 -21.44 11.34 2.12
C PHE A 399 -21.45 9.82 2.21
N ASP A 400 -22.17 9.20 1.28
CA ASP A 400 -22.19 7.76 1.07
C ASP A 400 -21.72 7.45 -0.37
N PRO A 401 -20.47 6.98 -0.53
CA PRO A 401 -19.95 6.68 -1.85
C PRO A 401 -20.60 5.45 -2.50
N TRP A 402 -21.37 4.65 -1.75
CA TRP A 402 -22.00 3.41 -2.20
C TRP A 402 -23.45 3.59 -2.65
N GLU A 403 -24.14 4.68 -2.23
CA GLU A 403 -25.51 4.97 -2.64
C GLU A 403 -25.59 5.51 -4.08
N PHE A 404 -26.65 5.13 -4.78
CA PHE A 404 -26.94 5.53 -6.15
C PHE A 404 -28.40 5.93 -6.31
N GLU A 405 -28.68 7.06 -6.95
CA GLU A 405 -30.04 7.45 -7.29
C GLU A 405 -30.69 6.43 -8.25
N ASP A 406 -29.91 5.86 -9.17
CA ASP A 406 -30.38 4.90 -10.18
C ASP A 406 -30.36 3.43 -9.75
N THR A 407 -29.96 3.12 -8.52
CA THR A 407 -29.83 1.75 -8.02
C THR A 407 -30.66 1.46 -6.79
N LYS A 408 -31.68 2.27 -6.51
CA LYS A 408 -32.66 2.04 -5.42
C LYS A 408 -33.31 0.65 -5.49
N ASP A 409 -33.30 0.02 -6.68
CA ASP A 409 -33.82 -1.34 -6.90
C ASP A 409 -32.74 -2.43 -6.79
N MET A 410 -31.46 -2.07 -6.58
CA MET A 410 -30.39 -3.04 -6.32
C MET A 410 -30.25 -3.26 -4.81
N VAL A 411 -30.80 -4.34 -4.31
CA VAL A 411 -30.57 -4.81 -2.95
C VAL A 411 -29.07 -5.05 -2.80
N ILE A 412 -28.39 -4.16 -2.07
CA ILE A 412 -27.02 -4.38 -1.62
C ILE A 412 -27.13 -5.41 -0.49
N PRO A 413 -26.46 -6.58 -0.60
CA PRO A 413 -26.58 -7.65 0.39
C PRO A 413 -25.96 -7.25 1.75
#